data_ac085979537325c83edb268214769f83
#
_entry.id   ac085979537325c83edb268214769f83
#
_cell.length_a   1.000
_cell.length_b   1.000
_cell.length_c   1.000
_cell.angle_alpha   90.00
_cell.angle_beta   90.00
_cell.angle_gamma   90.00
#
_symmetry.space_group_name_H-M   'P 1'
#
loop_
_entity.id
_entity.type
_entity.pdbx_description
1 polymer ?
#
loop_
_entity_poly.entity_id
_entity_poly.type
_entity_poly.pdbx_seq_one_letter_code
_entity_poly.pdbx_strand_id
1 'polypeptide(L)'
;NGYAEAWFELGQLYYTGQLVRQDKSRALTYFEHGARGGSAQASHALGTIYAERAQSSADSLFMDEATPLSALAARYFLQAAQNGHIPSAYNMGHLYLCRDIPSKEHKSRYGVLPDDRNAREWFAAASSKLFLPAMMNYSAMLLEGRGAGDMDTREADLDEAQRVYTRVIHTGSRVAMGKSAQESMERMTETARRGLRLIEEQRESVKAKGSSRGGE
;
A
#
# COMPACT_ATOMS: atom_id res chain seq x y z
N ASN A 1 -23.55 9.27 -9.07
CA ASN A 1 -22.61 8.30 -8.47
C ASN A 1 -23.29 7.02 -7.91
N GLY A 2 -24.60 7.05 -7.56
CA GLY A 2 -25.30 5.88 -7.03
C GLY A 2 -25.31 4.64 -7.96
N TYR A 3 -25.28 4.83 -9.25
CA TYR A 3 -25.25 3.72 -10.20
C TYR A 3 -23.91 2.95 -10.20
N ALA A 4 -22.79 3.64 -9.94
CA ALA A 4 -21.48 3.01 -9.94
C ALA A 4 -21.32 2.00 -8.79
N GLU A 5 -21.84 2.34 -7.61
CA GLU A 5 -21.85 1.45 -6.46
C GLU A 5 -22.85 0.30 -6.65
N ALA A 6 -24.01 0.54 -7.27
CA ALA A 6 -24.96 -0.53 -7.59
C ALA A 6 -24.33 -1.58 -8.55
N TRP A 7 -23.52 -1.16 -9.50
CA TRP A 7 -22.77 -2.07 -10.36
C TRP A 7 -21.74 -2.89 -9.58
N PHE A 8 -21.06 -2.28 -8.61
CA PHE A 8 -20.15 -3.01 -7.72
C PHE A 8 -20.89 -4.07 -6.91
N GLU A 9 -22.02 -3.74 -6.30
CA GLU A 9 -22.82 -4.68 -5.51
C GLU A 9 -23.33 -5.86 -6.37
N LEU A 10 -23.82 -5.59 -7.59
CA LEU A 10 -24.20 -6.64 -8.53
C LEU A 10 -22.98 -7.52 -8.88
N GLY A 11 -21.84 -6.92 -9.13
CA GLY A 11 -20.60 -7.64 -9.38
C GLY A 11 -20.25 -8.58 -8.22
N GLN A 12 -20.37 -8.10 -6.97
CA GLN A 12 -20.12 -8.93 -5.79
C GLN A 12 -21.07 -10.11 -5.68
N LEU A 13 -22.37 -9.91 -5.91
CA LEU A 13 -23.37 -10.99 -5.87
C LEU A 13 -23.03 -12.12 -6.85
N TYR A 14 -22.68 -11.78 -8.09
CA TYR A 14 -22.28 -12.76 -9.09
C TYR A 14 -20.89 -13.35 -8.82
N TYR A 15 -19.98 -12.59 -8.22
CA TYR A 15 -18.64 -13.07 -7.90
C TYR A 15 -18.65 -14.09 -6.76
N THR A 16 -19.45 -13.83 -5.72
CA THR A 16 -19.57 -14.71 -4.54
C THR A 16 -20.58 -15.82 -4.74
N GLY A 17 -21.63 -15.62 -5.54
CA GLY A 17 -22.72 -16.55 -5.72
C GLY A 17 -23.68 -16.63 -4.53
N GLN A 18 -23.74 -15.58 -3.70
CA GLN A 18 -24.53 -15.63 -2.45
C GLN A 18 -26.04 -15.65 -2.66
N LEU A 19 -26.59 -14.87 -3.54
CA LEU A 19 -28.04 -14.79 -3.81
C LEU A 19 -28.41 -15.24 -5.23
N VAL A 20 -27.41 -15.38 -6.07
CA VAL A 20 -27.53 -15.80 -7.47
C VAL A 20 -26.50 -16.87 -7.78
N ARG A 21 -26.70 -17.65 -8.82
CA ARG A 21 -25.68 -18.60 -9.26
C ARG A 21 -24.40 -17.84 -9.60
N GLN A 22 -23.27 -18.31 -9.05
CA GLN A 22 -21.95 -17.71 -9.31
C GLN A 22 -21.66 -17.64 -10.82
N ASP A 23 -21.27 -16.45 -11.27
CA ASP A 23 -20.82 -16.17 -12.63
C ASP A 23 -19.74 -15.11 -12.61
N LYS A 24 -18.49 -15.56 -12.61
CA LYS A 24 -17.32 -14.67 -12.56
C LYS A 24 -17.18 -13.78 -13.80
N SER A 25 -17.68 -14.23 -14.95
CA SER A 25 -17.62 -13.44 -16.19
C SER A 25 -18.58 -12.26 -16.12
N ARG A 26 -19.81 -12.48 -15.68
CA ARG A 26 -20.77 -11.41 -15.43
C ARG A 26 -20.28 -10.46 -14.33
N ALA A 27 -19.72 -11.01 -13.25
CA ALA A 27 -19.16 -10.19 -12.18
C ALA A 27 -18.11 -9.19 -12.70
N LEU A 28 -17.19 -9.64 -13.56
CA LEU A 28 -16.19 -8.77 -14.19
C LEU A 28 -16.84 -7.65 -15.00
N THR A 29 -17.85 -7.95 -15.83
CA THR A 29 -18.56 -6.95 -16.61
C THR A 29 -19.20 -5.89 -15.70
N TYR A 30 -19.84 -6.31 -14.59
CA TYR A 30 -20.44 -5.38 -13.63
C TYR A 30 -19.38 -4.54 -12.91
N PHE A 31 -18.26 -5.13 -12.48
CA PHE A 31 -17.15 -4.38 -11.90
C PHE A 31 -16.57 -3.36 -12.90
N GLU A 32 -16.45 -3.71 -14.18
CA GLU A 32 -15.99 -2.77 -15.22
C GLU A 32 -16.96 -1.59 -15.40
N HIS A 33 -18.28 -1.83 -15.37
CA HIS A 33 -19.26 -0.75 -15.40
C HIS A 33 -19.15 0.14 -14.15
N GLY A 34 -19.00 -0.45 -12.97
CA GLY A 34 -18.77 0.28 -11.73
C GLY A 34 -17.49 1.13 -11.77
N ALA A 35 -16.39 0.56 -12.22
CA ALA A 35 -15.10 1.23 -12.33
C ALA A 35 -15.15 2.41 -13.32
N ARG A 36 -15.79 2.23 -14.49
CA ARG A 36 -16.03 3.32 -15.46
C ARG A 36 -16.92 4.42 -14.88
N GLY A 37 -17.86 4.06 -14.00
CA GLY A 37 -18.71 5.00 -13.27
C GLY A 37 -18.02 5.69 -12.08
N GLY A 38 -16.76 5.35 -11.79
CA GLY A 38 -15.96 5.95 -10.72
C GLY A 38 -16.05 5.25 -9.37
N SER A 39 -16.63 4.03 -9.29
CA SER A 39 -16.60 3.24 -8.06
C SER A 39 -15.17 2.82 -7.73
N ALA A 40 -14.69 3.26 -6.56
CA ALA A 40 -13.39 2.90 -6.05
C ALA A 40 -13.33 1.42 -5.65
N GLN A 41 -14.42 0.89 -5.11
CA GLN A 41 -14.57 -0.51 -4.73
C GLN A 41 -14.53 -1.43 -5.95
N ALA A 42 -15.25 -1.08 -7.03
CA ALA A 42 -15.25 -1.84 -8.28
C ALA A 42 -13.86 -1.86 -8.93
N SER A 43 -13.18 -0.71 -8.95
CA SER A 43 -11.79 -0.62 -9.43
C SER A 43 -10.84 -1.47 -8.60
N HIS A 44 -10.97 -1.45 -7.26
CA HIS A 44 -10.17 -2.30 -6.38
C HIS A 44 -10.43 -3.80 -6.63
N ALA A 45 -11.69 -4.21 -6.76
CA ALA A 45 -12.06 -5.59 -7.04
C ALA A 45 -11.44 -6.10 -8.35
N LEU A 46 -11.49 -5.30 -9.42
CA LEU A 46 -10.80 -5.62 -10.67
C LEU A 46 -9.29 -5.75 -10.48
N GLY A 47 -8.67 -4.79 -9.77
CA GLY A 47 -7.25 -4.84 -9.46
C GLY A 47 -6.85 -6.13 -8.76
N THR A 48 -7.63 -6.56 -7.76
CA THR A 48 -7.40 -7.80 -7.02
C THR A 48 -7.55 -9.03 -7.92
N ILE A 49 -8.63 -9.11 -8.69
CA ILE A 49 -8.88 -10.23 -9.60
C ILE A 49 -7.77 -10.37 -10.65
N TYR A 50 -7.31 -9.26 -11.23
CA TYR A 50 -6.22 -9.30 -12.21
C TYR A 50 -4.88 -9.62 -11.56
N ALA A 51 -4.61 -9.17 -10.33
CA ALA A 51 -3.41 -9.54 -9.58
C ALA A 51 -3.39 -11.04 -9.24
N GLU A 52 -4.50 -11.60 -8.78
CA GLU A 52 -4.63 -13.04 -8.51
C GLU A 52 -4.43 -13.88 -9.78
N ARG A 53 -5.03 -13.45 -10.89
CA ARG A 53 -4.82 -14.11 -12.19
C ARG A 53 -3.36 -14.04 -12.64
N ALA A 54 -2.69 -12.91 -12.45
CA ALA A 54 -1.28 -12.77 -12.78
C ALA A 54 -0.37 -13.70 -11.94
N GLN A 55 -0.75 -13.97 -10.69
CA GLN A 55 -0.02 -14.88 -9.80
C GLN A 55 -0.30 -16.36 -10.13
N SER A 56 -1.53 -16.69 -10.49
CA SER A 56 -1.95 -18.05 -10.80
C SER A 56 -1.60 -18.50 -12.21
N SER A 57 -1.31 -17.56 -13.10
CA SER A 57 -0.94 -17.85 -14.48
C SER A 57 0.56 -18.15 -14.58
N ALA A 58 0.94 -19.40 -14.28
CA ALA A 58 2.10 -20.01 -14.94
C ALA A 58 1.93 -19.98 -16.49
N ASP A 59 0.73 -19.68 -16.97
CA ASP A 59 0.28 -19.56 -18.36
C ASP A 59 0.50 -18.16 -18.98
N SER A 60 1.34 -17.33 -18.37
CA SER A 60 1.78 -16.05 -18.93
C SER A 60 2.47 -16.15 -20.32
N LEU A 61 2.67 -17.37 -20.82
CA LEU A 61 3.25 -17.65 -22.12
C LEU A 61 2.27 -17.53 -23.32
N PHE A 62 0.97 -17.39 -23.04
CA PHE A 62 -0.07 -17.42 -24.09
C PHE A 62 -0.93 -16.16 -24.18
N MET A 63 -0.58 -15.09 -23.48
CA MET A 63 -1.26 -13.82 -23.68
C MET A 63 -0.53 -13.07 -24.79
N ASP A 64 -1.24 -12.84 -25.90
CA ASP A 64 -0.86 -11.89 -26.93
C ASP A 64 -0.29 -10.60 -26.30
N GLU A 65 0.56 -9.87 -27.01
CA GLU A 65 1.31 -8.67 -26.61
C GLU A 65 0.49 -7.56 -25.92
N ALA A 66 -0.77 -7.81 -25.61
CA ALA A 66 -1.67 -6.99 -24.81
C ALA A 66 -1.17 -6.91 -23.35
N THR A 67 -1.29 -5.75 -22.77
CA THR A 67 -0.95 -5.31 -21.42
C THR A 67 -0.92 -6.46 -20.41
N PRO A 68 0.23 -6.76 -19.76
CA PRO A 68 0.31 -7.83 -18.77
C PRO A 68 -0.76 -7.69 -17.68
N LEU A 69 -1.33 -8.80 -17.20
CA LEU A 69 -2.39 -8.80 -16.18
C LEU A 69 -1.97 -8.01 -14.92
N SER A 70 -0.70 -8.06 -14.56
CA SER A 70 -0.14 -7.29 -13.46
C SER A 70 -0.13 -5.78 -13.72
N ALA A 71 0.12 -5.34 -14.95
CA ALA A 71 0.02 -3.92 -15.31
C ALA A 71 -1.45 -3.45 -15.34
N LEU A 72 -2.36 -4.34 -15.73
CA LEU A 72 -3.79 -4.07 -15.66
C LEU A 72 -4.27 -3.95 -14.22
N ALA A 73 -3.81 -4.83 -13.33
CA ALA A 73 -4.07 -4.74 -11.90
C ALA A 73 -3.55 -3.43 -11.30
N ALA A 74 -2.32 -3.05 -11.63
CA ALA A 74 -1.72 -1.78 -11.19
C ALA A 74 -2.56 -0.57 -11.63
N ARG A 75 -3.05 -0.56 -12.88
CA ARG A 75 -3.91 0.51 -13.41
C ARG A 75 -5.22 0.62 -12.63
N TYR A 76 -5.86 -0.50 -12.32
CA TYR A 76 -7.10 -0.49 -11.54
C TYR A 76 -6.87 -0.12 -10.07
N PHE A 77 -5.77 -0.54 -9.45
CA PHE A 77 -5.40 -0.06 -8.11
C PHE A 77 -5.12 1.43 -8.10
N LEU A 78 -4.44 1.97 -9.12
CA LEU A 78 -4.23 3.41 -9.26
C LEU A 78 -5.55 4.17 -9.36
N GLN A 79 -6.47 3.71 -10.22
CA GLN A 79 -7.80 4.31 -10.36
C GLN A 79 -8.58 4.27 -9.05
N ALA A 80 -8.57 3.14 -8.33
CA ALA A 80 -9.22 3.01 -7.03
C ALA A 80 -8.62 3.95 -5.99
N ALA A 81 -7.30 4.05 -5.93
CA ALA A 81 -6.58 4.93 -5.00
C ALA A 81 -6.88 6.41 -5.27
N GLN A 82 -6.91 6.82 -6.54
CA GLN A 82 -7.30 8.18 -6.96
C GLN A 82 -8.74 8.52 -6.57
N ASN A 83 -9.63 7.52 -6.56
CA ASN A 83 -11.00 7.64 -6.08
C ASN A 83 -11.13 7.44 -4.54
N GLY A 84 -10.02 7.48 -3.81
CA GLY A 84 -9.99 7.48 -2.35
C GLY A 84 -10.00 6.09 -1.69
N HIS A 85 -9.80 5.00 -2.42
CA HIS A 85 -9.72 3.65 -1.83
C HIS A 85 -8.39 3.43 -1.13
N ILE A 86 -8.41 3.44 0.20
CA ILE A 86 -7.22 3.41 1.05
C ILE A 86 -6.37 2.13 0.86
N PRO A 87 -6.95 0.90 0.85
CA PRO A 87 -6.17 -0.30 0.59
C PRO A 87 -5.48 -0.29 -0.78
N SER A 88 -6.09 0.32 -1.81
CA SER A 88 -5.46 0.46 -3.12
C SER A 88 -4.29 1.44 -3.10
N ALA A 89 -4.37 2.53 -2.35
CA ALA A 89 -3.24 3.43 -2.14
C ALA A 89 -2.06 2.70 -1.48
N TYR A 90 -2.34 1.85 -0.50
CA TYR A 90 -1.33 0.99 0.12
C TYR A 90 -0.71 0.01 -0.89
N ASN A 91 -1.52 -0.63 -1.74
CA ASN A 91 -1.03 -1.51 -2.79
C ASN A 91 -0.14 -0.77 -3.80
N MET A 92 -0.48 0.48 -4.15
CA MET A 92 0.36 1.33 -5.00
C MET A 92 1.70 1.63 -4.34
N GLY A 93 1.73 1.91 -3.03
CA GLY A 93 2.96 2.08 -2.29
C GLY A 93 3.89 0.85 -2.39
N HIS A 94 3.34 -0.34 -2.24
CA HIS A 94 4.09 -1.59 -2.42
C HIS A 94 4.59 -1.78 -3.84
N LEU A 95 3.78 -1.45 -4.83
CA LEU A 95 4.16 -1.57 -6.23
C LEU A 95 5.39 -0.72 -6.56
N TYR A 96 5.43 0.53 -6.09
CA TYR A 96 6.59 1.40 -6.27
C TYR A 96 7.79 0.99 -5.41
N LEU A 97 7.56 0.32 -4.26
CA LEU A 97 8.61 -0.13 -3.36
C LEU A 97 9.35 -1.38 -3.83
N CYS A 98 8.76 -2.16 -4.75
CA CYS A 98 9.28 -3.46 -5.19
C CYS A 98 10.64 -3.31 -5.89
N ARG A 99 11.71 -3.78 -5.24
CA ARG A 99 13.10 -3.73 -5.74
C ARG A 99 13.66 -5.08 -6.13
N ASP A 100 12.93 -6.15 -5.87
CA ASP A 100 13.39 -7.53 -6.12
C ASP A 100 13.38 -7.90 -7.60
N ILE A 101 12.77 -7.04 -8.44
CA ILE A 101 12.66 -7.20 -9.88
C ILE A 101 13.50 -6.11 -10.56
N PRO A 102 14.35 -6.43 -11.55
CA PRO A 102 15.09 -5.43 -12.31
C PRO A 102 14.16 -4.35 -12.89
N SER A 103 14.56 -3.09 -12.82
CA SER A 103 13.71 -1.94 -13.17
C SER A 103 13.08 -2.04 -14.57
N LYS A 104 13.80 -2.61 -15.55
CA LYS A 104 13.29 -2.82 -16.91
C LYS A 104 12.16 -3.85 -16.93
N GLU A 105 12.34 -4.96 -16.23
CA GLU A 105 11.33 -6.02 -16.08
C GLU A 105 10.14 -5.53 -15.26
N HIS A 106 10.38 -4.79 -14.19
CA HIS A 106 9.34 -4.19 -13.38
C HIS A 106 8.44 -3.26 -14.20
N LYS A 107 9.02 -2.38 -15.04
CA LYS A 107 8.27 -1.51 -15.94
C LYS A 107 7.47 -2.30 -16.97
N SER A 108 8.05 -3.35 -17.54
CA SER A 108 7.35 -4.23 -18.49
C SER A 108 6.19 -4.96 -17.82
N ARG A 109 6.38 -5.40 -16.57
CA ARG A 109 5.40 -6.20 -15.83
C ARG A 109 4.27 -5.37 -15.24
N TYR A 110 4.54 -4.20 -14.67
CA TYR A 110 3.59 -3.39 -13.91
C TYR A 110 3.26 -2.04 -14.55
N GLY A 111 3.95 -1.66 -15.62
CA GLY A 111 3.77 -0.37 -16.28
C GLY A 111 4.40 0.82 -15.56
N VAL A 112 5.02 0.61 -14.39
CA VAL A 112 5.67 1.64 -13.58
C VAL A 112 7.10 1.22 -13.22
N LEU A 113 7.95 2.20 -12.91
CA LEU A 113 9.29 1.96 -12.37
C LEU A 113 9.26 1.98 -10.84
N PRO A 114 10.13 1.19 -10.18
CA PRO A 114 10.35 1.33 -8.74
C PRO A 114 10.80 2.75 -8.42
N ASP A 115 10.16 3.37 -7.42
CA ASP A 115 10.41 4.75 -7.01
C ASP A 115 10.05 4.93 -5.55
N ASP A 116 11.04 5.13 -4.70
CA ASP A 116 10.85 5.30 -3.26
C ASP A 116 10.08 6.58 -2.91
N ARG A 117 10.20 7.65 -3.71
CA ARG A 117 9.43 8.88 -3.48
C ARG A 117 7.94 8.63 -3.69
N ASN A 118 7.57 8.04 -4.82
CA ASN A 118 6.19 7.67 -5.09
C ASN A 118 5.66 6.65 -4.07
N ALA A 119 6.46 5.65 -3.68
CA ALA A 119 6.08 4.70 -2.64
C ALA A 119 5.77 5.42 -1.31
N ARG A 120 6.65 6.35 -0.90
CA ARG A 120 6.48 7.15 0.32
C ARG A 120 5.21 8.00 0.28
N GLU A 121 4.92 8.65 -0.85
CA GLU A 121 3.71 9.47 -1.03
C GLU A 121 2.43 8.64 -0.90
N TRP A 122 2.38 7.46 -1.52
CA TRP A 122 1.23 6.57 -1.42
C TRP A 122 1.03 6.01 -0.01
N PHE A 123 2.12 5.62 0.67
CA PHE A 123 2.03 5.19 2.07
C PHE A 123 1.64 6.35 2.99
N ALA A 124 2.14 7.57 2.76
CA ALA A 124 1.73 8.76 3.51
C ALA A 124 0.22 9.04 3.33
N ALA A 125 -0.28 8.98 2.10
CA ALA A 125 -1.70 9.16 1.80
C ALA A 125 -2.58 8.16 2.56
N ALA A 126 -2.24 6.87 2.54
CA ALA A 126 -2.96 5.83 3.27
C ALA A 126 -2.78 5.96 4.80
N SER A 127 -1.59 6.36 5.27
CA SER A 127 -1.28 6.61 6.68
C SER A 127 -2.13 7.75 7.25
N SER A 128 -2.36 8.82 6.48
CA SER A 128 -3.22 9.95 6.89
C SER A 128 -4.65 9.53 7.19
N LYS A 129 -5.12 8.41 6.64
CA LYS A 129 -6.43 7.80 6.88
C LYS A 129 -6.38 6.72 7.97
N LEU A 130 -5.32 6.67 8.77
CA LEU A 130 -5.12 5.72 9.86
C LEU A 130 -5.08 4.25 9.41
N PHE A 131 -4.66 3.98 8.19
CA PHE A 131 -4.47 2.61 7.72
C PHE A 131 -3.17 2.05 8.29
N LEU A 132 -3.27 1.23 9.32
CA LEU A 132 -2.15 0.76 10.14
C LEU A 132 -1.00 0.13 9.33
N PRO A 133 -1.25 -0.75 8.34
CA PRO A 133 -0.16 -1.29 7.52
C PRO A 133 0.62 -0.20 6.77
N ALA A 134 -0.06 0.82 6.26
CA ALA A 134 0.59 1.95 5.60
C ALA A 134 1.36 2.82 6.58
N MET A 135 0.84 3.03 7.78
CA MET A 135 1.54 3.76 8.84
C MET A 135 2.88 3.10 9.17
N MET A 136 2.91 1.77 9.26
CA MET A 136 4.16 1.02 9.52
C MET A 136 5.17 1.17 8.39
N ASN A 137 4.74 1.00 7.12
CA ASN A 137 5.64 1.13 5.97
C ASN A 137 6.13 2.57 5.80
N TYR A 138 5.24 3.55 5.98
CA TYR A 138 5.60 4.97 5.93
C TYR A 138 6.65 5.32 6.97
N SER A 139 6.44 4.92 8.24
CA SER A 139 7.40 5.17 9.32
C SER A 139 8.74 4.48 9.07
N ALA A 140 8.75 3.27 8.54
CA ALA A 140 9.98 2.56 8.18
C ALA A 140 10.75 3.31 7.09
N MET A 141 10.07 3.79 6.04
CA MET A 141 10.70 4.57 4.99
C MET A 141 11.30 5.88 5.52
N LEU A 142 10.59 6.58 6.40
CA LEU A 142 11.08 7.78 7.08
C LEU A 142 12.34 7.48 7.91
N LEU A 143 12.30 6.41 8.71
CA LEU A 143 13.41 5.96 9.55
C LEU A 143 14.65 5.59 8.72
N GLU A 144 14.46 5.00 7.54
CA GLU A 144 15.53 4.62 6.61
C GLU A 144 15.99 5.80 5.73
N GLY A 145 15.27 6.93 5.70
CA GLY A 145 15.52 8.07 4.83
C GLY A 145 15.18 7.81 3.36
N ARG A 146 14.32 6.81 3.08
CA ARG A 146 13.94 6.43 1.73
C ARG A 146 12.91 7.38 1.14
N GLY A 147 13.11 7.78 -0.12
CA GLY A 147 12.24 8.73 -0.81
C GLY A 147 12.35 10.16 -0.28
N ALA A 148 13.36 10.47 0.53
CA ALA A 148 13.68 11.84 0.93
C ALA A 148 14.21 12.64 -0.27
N GLY A 149 13.80 13.89 -0.38
CA GLY A 149 14.24 14.76 -1.47
C GLY A 149 15.59 15.39 -1.22
N ASP A 150 15.98 15.58 0.04
CA ASP A 150 17.18 16.32 0.43
C ASP A 150 17.70 15.85 1.80
N MET A 151 19.00 16.02 2.05
CA MET A 151 19.65 15.65 3.32
C MET A 151 19.15 16.47 4.51
N ASP A 152 18.68 17.69 4.26
CA ASP A 152 18.17 18.62 5.29
C ASP A 152 16.85 18.18 5.95
N THR A 153 16.15 17.20 5.35
CA THR A 153 14.86 16.73 5.87
C THR A 153 14.98 15.61 6.90
N ARG A 154 16.20 15.14 7.22
CA ARG A 154 16.40 13.94 8.04
C ARG A 154 15.78 14.01 9.44
N GLU A 155 15.97 15.14 10.15
CA GLU A 155 15.40 15.29 11.50
C GLU A 155 13.87 15.40 11.43
N ALA A 156 13.35 16.13 10.44
CA ALA A 156 11.89 16.19 10.21
C ALA A 156 11.29 14.82 9.89
N ASP A 157 12.01 13.98 9.14
CA ASP A 157 11.61 12.60 8.85
C ASP A 157 11.57 11.73 10.11
N LEU A 158 12.59 11.88 10.99
CA LEU A 158 12.63 11.17 12.27
C LEU A 158 11.51 11.62 13.22
N ASP A 159 11.21 12.91 13.26
CA ASP A 159 10.08 13.46 14.02
C ASP A 159 8.73 12.92 13.53
N GLU A 160 8.55 12.88 12.22
CA GLU A 160 7.32 12.32 11.64
C GLU A 160 7.23 10.81 11.88
N ALA A 161 8.32 10.06 11.71
CA ALA A 161 8.36 8.63 12.04
C ALA A 161 7.98 8.38 13.50
N GLN A 162 8.51 9.18 14.42
CA GLN A 162 8.19 9.11 15.85
C GLN A 162 6.70 9.34 16.10
N ARG A 163 6.12 10.40 15.50
CA ARG A 163 4.69 10.69 15.60
C ARG A 163 3.82 9.54 15.09
N VAL A 164 4.18 8.97 13.94
CA VAL A 164 3.40 7.88 13.33
C VAL A 164 3.51 6.59 14.15
N TYR A 165 4.71 6.18 14.59
CA TYR A 165 4.88 5.01 15.45
C TYR A 165 4.13 5.14 16.78
N THR A 166 4.19 6.31 17.40
CA THR A 166 3.44 6.59 18.64
C THR A 166 1.94 6.45 18.40
N ARG A 167 1.43 6.94 17.26
CA ARG A 167 0.01 6.80 16.90
C ARG A 167 -0.39 5.35 16.69
N VAL A 168 0.45 4.52 16.07
CA VAL A 168 0.22 3.06 15.93
C VAL A 168 0.05 2.40 17.29
N ILE A 169 0.95 2.70 18.25
CA ILE A 169 0.89 2.14 19.61
C ILE A 169 -0.42 2.53 20.30
N HIS A 170 -0.80 3.81 20.24
CA HIS A 170 -2.04 4.28 20.85
C HIS A 170 -3.30 3.69 20.21
N THR A 171 -3.30 3.51 18.89
CA THR A 171 -4.42 2.89 18.19
C THR A 171 -4.56 1.42 18.57
N GLY A 172 -3.45 0.68 18.62
CA GLY A 172 -3.44 -0.73 19.00
C GLY A 172 -3.98 -1.01 20.42
N SER A 173 -3.80 -0.05 21.32
CA SER A 173 -4.25 -0.20 22.72
C SER A 173 -5.77 0.00 22.91
N ARG A 174 -6.50 0.47 21.90
CA ARG A 174 -7.91 0.91 22.05
C ARG A 174 -8.94 0.01 21.38
N VAL A 175 -8.52 -0.94 20.58
CA VAL A 175 -9.45 -1.72 19.76
C VAL A 175 -9.61 -3.11 20.37
N ALA A 176 -10.83 -3.44 20.80
CA ALA A 176 -11.21 -4.81 21.16
C ALA A 176 -11.33 -5.62 19.86
N MET A 177 -10.48 -6.61 19.68
CA MET A 177 -10.41 -7.43 18.46
C MET A 177 -10.50 -8.91 18.79
N GLY A 178 -10.88 -9.72 17.81
CA GLY A 178 -10.75 -11.16 17.88
C GLY A 178 -9.26 -11.56 18.02
N LYS A 179 -8.99 -12.75 18.56
CA LYS A 179 -7.66 -13.25 18.94
C LYS A 179 -6.59 -13.06 17.85
N SER A 180 -6.88 -13.42 16.60
CA SER A 180 -5.95 -13.31 15.47
C SER A 180 -5.60 -11.85 15.12
N ALA A 181 -6.60 -10.95 15.19
CA ALA A 181 -6.39 -9.53 14.96
C ALA A 181 -5.59 -8.89 16.11
N GLN A 182 -5.79 -9.36 17.33
CA GLN A 182 -5.02 -8.92 18.49
C GLN A 182 -3.55 -9.31 18.36
N GLU A 183 -3.22 -10.54 17.99
CA GLU A 183 -1.85 -11.00 17.76
C GLU A 183 -1.15 -10.19 16.65
N SER A 184 -1.88 -9.85 15.60
CA SER A 184 -1.36 -9.01 14.52
C SER A 184 -1.07 -7.59 15.00
N MET A 185 -1.95 -7.03 15.82
CA MET A 185 -1.80 -5.70 16.40
C MET A 185 -0.62 -5.66 17.42
N GLU A 186 -0.46 -6.68 18.22
CA GLU A 186 0.67 -6.79 19.17
C GLU A 186 2.00 -6.79 18.42
N ARG A 187 2.11 -7.55 17.32
CA ARG A 187 3.31 -7.54 16.46
C ARG A 187 3.58 -6.16 15.86
N MET A 188 2.56 -5.48 15.35
CA MET A 188 2.71 -4.11 14.83
C MET A 188 3.14 -3.14 15.92
N THR A 189 2.55 -3.24 17.12
CA THR A 189 2.90 -2.40 18.26
C THR A 189 4.35 -2.62 18.71
N GLU A 190 4.81 -3.87 18.76
CA GLU A 190 6.20 -4.18 19.12
C GLU A 190 7.18 -3.68 18.05
N THR A 191 6.83 -3.83 16.78
CA THR A 191 7.63 -3.27 15.68
C THR A 191 7.71 -1.74 15.77
N ALA A 192 6.61 -1.08 16.11
CA ALA A 192 6.59 0.38 16.32
C ALA A 192 7.46 0.80 17.50
N ARG A 193 7.44 0.08 18.64
CA ARG A 193 8.34 0.33 19.77
C ARG A 193 9.80 0.17 19.39
N ARG A 194 10.13 -0.85 18.60
CA ARG A 194 11.48 -1.03 18.05
C ARG A 194 11.89 0.15 17.18
N GLY A 195 11.00 0.64 16.32
CA GLY A 195 11.23 1.81 15.50
C GLY A 195 11.54 3.05 16.33
N LEU A 196 10.83 3.28 17.45
CA LEU A 196 11.11 4.39 18.37
C LEU A 196 12.51 4.28 18.99
N ARG A 197 12.94 3.11 19.42
CA ARG A 197 14.31 2.89 19.94
C ARG A 197 15.37 3.22 18.91
N LEU A 198 15.17 2.79 17.65
CA LEU A 198 16.10 3.08 16.56
C LEU A 198 16.20 4.59 16.25
N ILE A 199 15.11 5.35 16.37
CA ILE A 199 15.12 6.81 16.24
C ILE A 199 16.01 7.45 17.33
N GLU A 200 15.86 7.01 18.58
CA GLU A 200 16.66 7.50 19.70
C GLU A 200 18.16 7.21 19.48
N GLU A 201 18.50 5.96 19.11
CA GLU A 201 19.88 5.56 18.80
C GLU A 201 20.50 6.40 17.66
N GLN A 202 19.74 6.68 16.61
CA GLN A 202 20.22 7.54 15.52
C GLN A 202 20.49 8.97 15.99
N ARG A 203 19.62 9.57 16.81
CA ARG A 203 19.80 10.90 17.38
C ARG A 203 21.00 10.98 18.29
N GLU A 204 21.22 9.99 19.12
CA GLU A 204 22.39 9.90 20.00
C GLU A 204 23.69 9.78 19.19
N SER A 205 23.70 8.96 18.14
CA SER A 205 24.85 8.81 17.26
C SER A 205 25.22 10.12 16.55
N VAL A 206 24.24 10.91 16.12
CA VAL A 206 24.47 12.23 15.51
C VAL A 206 25.05 13.22 16.54
N LYS A 207 24.52 13.27 17.75
CA LYS A 207 25.03 14.13 18.84
C LYS A 207 26.48 13.79 19.21
N ALA A 208 26.80 12.48 19.32
CA ALA A 208 28.16 12.02 19.64
C ALA A 208 29.18 12.44 18.56
N LYS A 209 28.80 12.33 17.28
CA LYS A 209 29.66 12.79 16.14
C LYS A 209 29.83 14.29 16.07
N GLY A 210 28.82 15.07 16.46
CA GLY A 210 28.89 16.53 16.55
C GLY A 210 29.80 17.00 17.66
N SER A 211 29.78 16.33 18.81
CA SER A 211 30.65 16.69 19.97
C SER A 211 32.14 16.39 19.73
N SER A 212 32.47 15.39 18.90
CA SER A 212 33.86 15.04 18.57
C SER A 212 34.50 15.98 17.54
N ARG A 213 33.72 16.78 16.81
CA ARG A 213 34.21 17.75 15.80
C ARG A 213 34.35 19.17 16.32
N GLY A 214 33.86 19.47 17.52
CA GLY A 214 33.94 20.81 18.13
C GLY A 214 35.08 20.97 19.17
N GLY A 215 35.98 20.00 19.25
CA GLY A 215 37.08 19.95 20.24
C GLY A 215 38.51 20.11 19.62
N GLU A 216 38.61 20.57 18.39
CA GLU A 216 39.89 20.98 17.76
C GLU A 216 39.86 22.52 17.55
#